data_ae948cdc0b6a5a4b62d32e675e5aa693
#
_entry.id   ae948cdc0b6a5a4b62d32e675e5aa693
#
_cell.length_a   1.000
_cell.length_b   1.000
_cell.length_c   1.000
_cell.angle_alpha   90.00
_cell.angle_beta   90.00
_cell.angle_gamma   90.00
#
_symmetry.space_group_name_H-M   'P 1'
#
loop_
_entity.id
_entity.type
_entity.pdbx_description
1 polymer ?
#
loop_
_entity_poly.entity_id
_entity_poly.type
_entity_poly.pdbx_seq_one_letter_code
_entity_poly.pdbx_strand_id
1 'polypeptide(L)'
;MKLKVKDIDIASGGPLIAVMNHEDAAMLDLHVMDRIKIKKGNKIETVVVDIAQSKKIVPKGRLGVFEEVISSLKLKNNDNVEISIARKPLSIEYIKKKLDGQKLTKEEIDQIVWDIVHNKLSAVELAYF
;
A
#
# COMPACT_ATOMS: atom_id res chain seq x y z
N MET A 1 3.33 -5.32 -14.24
CA MET A 1 4.11 -6.45 -13.67
C MET A 1 3.15 -7.47 -13.09
N LYS A 2 3.34 -8.72 -13.41
CA LYS A 2 2.53 -9.83 -12.87
C LYS A 2 3.30 -10.52 -11.76
N LEU A 3 2.64 -10.73 -10.62
CA LEU A 3 3.21 -11.44 -9.48
C LEU A 3 2.24 -12.51 -9.00
N LYS A 4 2.77 -13.53 -8.35
CA LYS A 4 1.97 -14.54 -7.66
C LYS A 4 1.79 -14.18 -6.20
N VAL A 5 0.57 -14.31 -5.72
CA VAL A 5 0.23 -14.02 -4.31
C VAL A 5 0.88 -15.04 -3.38
N LYS A 6 1.48 -14.55 -2.31
CA LYS A 6 1.91 -15.34 -1.16
C LYS A 6 1.16 -14.86 0.07
N ASP A 7 0.38 -15.74 0.68
CA ASP A 7 -0.26 -15.45 1.96
C ASP A 7 0.79 -15.54 3.07
N ILE A 8 1.13 -14.39 3.67
CA ILE A 8 2.14 -14.34 4.74
C ILE A 8 1.53 -14.49 6.13
N ASP A 9 0.22 -14.70 6.20
CA ASP A 9 -0.51 -15.00 7.45
C ASP A 9 -0.29 -13.94 8.55
N ILE A 10 -0.37 -12.68 8.17
CA ILE A 10 -0.25 -11.53 9.07
C ILE A 10 -1.42 -10.60 8.85
N ALA A 11 -2.00 -10.09 9.94
CA ALA A 11 -3.01 -9.05 9.91
C ALA A 11 -2.38 -7.71 10.32
N SER A 12 -2.75 -6.63 9.62
CA SER A 12 -2.26 -5.28 9.94
C SER A 12 -3.16 -4.53 10.92
N GLY A 13 -4.37 -5.05 11.16
CA GLY A 13 -5.36 -4.39 12.00
C GLY A 13 -6.14 -3.27 11.31
N GLY A 14 -6.16 -3.24 9.98
CA GLY A 14 -6.96 -2.31 9.18
C GLY A 14 -6.31 -1.87 7.88
N PRO A 15 -5.10 -1.30 7.89
CA PRO A 15 -4.45 -0.85 6.66
C PRO A 15 -4.21 -1.98 5.65
N LEU A 16 -4.39 -1.66 4.37
CA LEU A 16 -4.09 -2.59 3.28
C LEU A 16 -2.60 -2.53 2.99
N ILE A 17 -1.89 -3.61 3.29
CA ILE A 17 -0.43 -3.69 3.15
C ILE A 17 -0.05 -4.90 2.32
N ALA A 18 0.89 -4.71 1.40
CA ALA A 18 1.54 -5.77 0.65
C ALA A 18 3.04 -5.64 0.76
N VAL A 19 3.75 -6.76 0.64
CA VAL A 19 5.20 -6.82 0.76
C VAL A 19 5.77 -7.29 -0.57
N MET A 20 6.71 -6.53 -1.13
CA MET A 20 7.40 -6.90 -2.36
C MET A 20 8.84 -7.31 -2.06
N ASN A 21 9.35 -8.26 -2.85
CA ASN A 21 10.78 -8.54 -2.86
C ASN A 21 11.54 -7.29 -3.31
N HIS A 22 12.71 -7.03 -2.70
CA HIS A 22 13.47 -5.82 -2.99
C HIS A 22 13.90 -5.69 -4.45
N GLU A 23 14.16 -6.81 -5.14
CA GLU A 23 14.52 -6.79 -6.56
C GLU A 23 13.33 -6.40 -7.44
N ASP A 24 12.14 -6.95 -7.15
CA ASP A 24 10.92 -6.60 -7.86
C ASP A 24 10.52 -5.14 -7.63
N ALA A 25 10.65 -4.66 -6.39
CA ALA A 25 10.40 -3.27 -6.06
C ALA A 25 11.36 -2.32 -6.79
N ALA A 26 12.62 -2.68 -6.89
CA ALA A 26 13.62 -1.89 -7.61
C ALA A 26 13.31 -1.77 -9.11
N MET A 27 12.74 -2.81 -9.73
CA MET A 27 12.33 -2.77 -11.13
C MET A 27 11.24 -1.74 -11.39
N LEU A 28 10.40 -1.43 -10.42
CA LEU A 28 9.35 -0.43 -10.50
C LEU A 28 9.73 0.89 -9.81
N ASP A 29 10.96 1.03 -9.34
CA ASP A 29 11.45 2.18 -8.57
C ASP A 29 10.54 2.47 -7.35
N LEU A 30 10.09 1.42 -6.69
CA LEU A 30 9.26 1.51 -5.49
C LEU A 30 10.11 1.54 -4.22
N HIS A 31 9.69 2.36 -3.29
CA HIS A 31 10.31 2.51 -1.97
C HIS A 31 9.31 2.16 -0.88
N VAL A 32 9.80 1.94 0.33
CA VAL A 32 8.94 1.71 1.49
C VAL A 32 7.91 2.85 1.61
N MET A 33 6.66 2.51 1.88
CA MET A 33 5.53 3.42 2.01
C MET A 33 4.96 3.95 0.70
N ASP A 34 5.52 3.57 -0.45
CA ASP A 34 4.87 3.84 -1.73
C ASP A 34 3.59 3.02 -1.85
N ARG A 35 2.76 3.36 -2.82
CA ARG A 35 1.50 2.66 -3.05
C ARG A 35 1.50 1.98 -4.41
N ILE A 36 0.85 0.83 -4.44
CA ILE A 36 0.62 0.08 -5.68
C ILE A 36 -0.86 -0.22 -5.81
N LYS A 37 -1.29 -0.42 -7.05
CA LYS A 37 -2.60 -0.99 -7.34
C LYS A 37 -2.43 -2.47 -7.63
N ILE A 38 -3.23 -3.29 -6.96
CA ILE A 38 -3.31 -4.73 -7.20
C ILE A 38 -4.60 -4.99 -7.93
N LYS A 39 -4.50 -5.59 -9.11
CA LYS A 39 -5.67 -5.96 -9.91
C LYS A 39 -5.78 -7.47 -10.00
N LYS A 40 -6.94 -7.98 -9.63
CA LYS A 40 -7.34 -9.36 -9.85
C LYS A 40 -8.70 -9.40 -10.55
N GLY A 41 -8.73 -9.84 -11.80
CA GLY A 41 -9.95 -9.80 -12.61
C GLY A 41 -10.46 -8.37 -12.75
N ASN A 42 -11.68 -8.10 -12.31
CA ASN A 42 -12.28 -6.77 -12.35
C ASN A 42 -12.10 -5.98 -11.04
N LYS A 43 -11.45 -6.58 -10.04
CA LYS A 43 -11.24 -5.93 -8.74
C LYS A 43 -9.88 -5.28 -8.71
N ILE A 44 -9.84 -4.05 -8.20
CA ILE A 44 -8.61 -3.26 -8.03
C ILE A 44 -8.60 -2.73 -6.60
N GLU A 45 -7.44 -2.83 -5.94
CA GLU A 45 -7.24 -2.24 -4.62
C GLU A 45 -5.91 -1.51 -4.57
N THR A 46 -5.89 -0.36 -3.91
CA THR A 46 -4.66 0.38 -3.65
C THR A 46 -4.13 0.01 -2.28
N VAL A 47 -2.87 -0.39 -2.21
CA VAL A 47 -2.24 -0.84 -0.98
C VAL A 47 -0.92 -0.12 -0.75
N VAL A 48 -0.50 -0.06 0.51
CA VAL A 48 0.81 0.46 0.89
C VAL A 48 1.84 -0.66 0.73
N VAL A 49 2.99 -0.32 0.17
CA VAL A 49 4.06 -1.29 -0.07
C VAL A 49 5.07 -1.27 1.07
N ASP A 50 5.39 -2.45 1.57
CA ASP A 50 6.58 -2.70 2.35
C ASP A 50 7.56 -3.55 1.53
N ILE A 51 8.83 -3.53 1.86
CA ILE A 51 9.86 -4.18 1.05
C ILE A 51 10.59 -5.23 1.90
N ALA A 52 10.59 -6.48 1.40
CA ALA A 52 11.30 -7.57 2.04
C ALA A 52 12.73 -7.63 1.50
N GLN A 53 13.69 -7.60 2.41
CA GLN A 53 15.11 -7.80 2.08
C GLN A 53 15.48 -9.28 1.98
N SER A 54 14.68 -10.15 2.56
CA SER A 54 14.91 -11.60 2.58
C SER A 54 14.05 -12.33 1.57
N LYS A 55 14.68 -13.18 0.77
CA LYS A 55 13.99 -14.09 -0.16
C LYS A 55 13.14 -15.15 0.56
N LYS A 56 13.39 -15.37 1.84
CA LYS A 56 12.64 -16.36 2.63
C LYS A 56 11.22 -15.89 2.90
N ILE A 57 11.01 -14.59 3.11
CA ILE A 57 9.69 -14.03 3.41
C ILE A 57 8.91 -13.87 2.12
N VAL A 58 9.49 -13.16 1.14
CA VAL A 58 8.88 -12.93 -0.16
C VAL A 58 9.91 -13.14 -1.26
N PRO A 59 9.87 -14.30 -1.92
CA PRO A 59 10.76 -14.57 -3.05
C PRO A 59 10.47 -13.64 -4.22
N LYS A 60 11.45 -13.48 -5.10
CA LYS A 60 11.27 -12.77 -6.37
C LYS A 60 10.12 -13.40 -7.18
N GLY A 61 9.30 -12.55 -7.79
CA GLY A 61 8.12 -12.98 -8.54
C GLY A 61 6.87 -13.20 -7.69
N ARG A 62 6.94 -12.98 -6.39
CA ARG A 62 5.82 -13.11 -5.49
C ARG A 62 5.48 -11.80 -4.80
N LEU A 63 4.20 -11.63 -4.48
CA LEU A 63 3.70 -10.52 -3.68
C LEU A 63 3.16 -11.09 -2.37
N GLY A 64 3.79 -10.71 -1.26
CA GLY A 64 3.27 -11.02 0.08
C GLY A 64 2.09 -10.13 0.39
N VAL A 65 0.98 -10.70 0.84
CA VAL A 65 -0.23 -9.93 1.16
C VAL A 65 -0.67 -10.21 2.58
N PHE A 66 -1.13 -9.16 3.25
CA PHE A 66 -1.72 -9.26 4.57
C PHE A 66 -3.18 -9.70 4.47
N GLU A 67 -3.75 -10.17 5.59
CA GLU A 67 -5.10 -10.71 5.64
C GLU A 67 -6.17 -9.74 5.12
N GLU A 68 -6.02 -8.44 5.38
CA GLU A 68 -6.96 -7.44 4.92
C GLU A 68 -7.01 -7.33 3.40
N VAL A 69 -5.87 -7.49 2.72
CA VAL A 69 -5.79 -7.49 1.25
C VAL A 69 -6.43 -8.77 0.69
N ILE A 70 -6.15 -9.90 1.33
CA ILE A 70 -6.74 -11.21 0.96
C ILE A 70 -8.26 -11.11 1.00
N SER A 71 -8.80 -10.56 2.08
CA SER A 71 -10.26 -10.40 2.25
C SER A 71 -10.85 -9.44 1.24
N SER A 72 -10.19 -8.31 1.00
CA SER A 72 -10.67 -7.27 0.08
C SER A 72 -10.76 -7.74 -1.37
N LEU A 73 -9.75 -8.44 -1.85
CA LEU A 73 -9.65 -8.91 -3.23
C LEU A 73 -10.04 -10.37 -3.40
N LYS A 74 -10.39 -11.07 -2.32
CA LYS A 74 -10.69 -12.51 -2.31
C LYS A 74 -9.56 -13.32 -2.95
N LEU A 75 -8.35 -13.06 -2.49
CA LEU A 75 -7.15 -13.70 -3.00
C LEU A 75 -6.96 -15.09 -2.39
N LYS A 76 -6.26 -15.94 -3.14
CA LYS A 76 -5.78 -17.24 -2.67
C LYS A 76 -4.29 -17.32 -2.91
N ASN A 77 -3.59 -18.11 -2.13
CA ASN A 77 -2.17 -18.35 -2.33
C ASN A 77 -1.92 -18.84 -3.77
N ASN A 78 -0.89 -18.31 -4.41
CA ASN A 78 -0.52 -18.56 -5.81
C ASN A 78 -1.44 -17.93 -6.88
N ASP A 79 -2.42 -17.11 -6.51
CA ASP A 79 -3.18 -16.34 -7.50
C ASP A 79 -2.26 -15.39 -8.26
N ASN A 80 -2.55 -15.19 -9.54
CA ASN A 80 -1.86 -14.19 -10.34
C ASN A 80 -2.55 -12.85 -10.22
N VAL A 81 -1.76 -11.81 -9.95
CA VAL A 81 -2.25 -10.44 -9.87
C VAL A 81 -1.40 -9.51 -10.73
N GLU A 82 -2.02 -8.43 -11.21
CA GLU A 82 -1.33 -7.39 -11.96
C GLU A 82 -1.00 -6.23 -11.01
N ILE A 83 0.25 -5.80 -11.02
CA ILE A 83 0.76 -4.74 -10.16
C ILE A 83 1.08 -3.51 -11.00
N SER A 84 0.60 -2.35 -10.56
CA SER A 84 0.95 -1.06 -11.15
C SER A 84 1.21 -0.03 -10.05
N ILE A 85 1.98 1.01 -10.40
CA ILE A 85 2.30 2.09 -9.46
C ILE A 85 1.04 2.92 -9.22
N ALA A 86 0.77 3.27 -7.97
CA ALA A 86 -0.29 4.19 -7.58
C ALA A 86 0.30 5.50 -7.08
N ARG A 87 -0.43 6.61 -7.31
CA ARG A 87 -0.06 7.89 -6.73
C ARG A 87 -0.36 7.91 -5.24
N LYS A 88 0.48 8.62 -4.47
CA LYS A 88 0.19 8.90 -3.07
C LYS A 88 -1.07 9.74 -2.96
N PRO A 89 -1.90 9.55 -1.90
CA PRO A 89 -3.04 10.42 -1.65
C PRO A 89 -2.63 11.88 -1.52
N LEU A 90 -3.48 12.80 -1.96
CA LEU A 90 -3.24 14.25 -1.83
C LEU A 90 -3.06 14.68 -0.37
N SER A 91 -3.68 13.97 0.56
CA SER A 91 -3.53 14.22 2.00
C SER A 91 -2.08 14.16 2.47
N ILE A 92 -1.20 13.38 1.80
CA ILE A 92 0.24 13.36 2.12
C ILE A 92 0.86 14.73 1.88
N GLU A 93 0.53 15.39 0.78
CA GLU A 93 1.01 16.75 0.48
C GLU A 93 0.46 17.76 1.49
N TYR A 94 -0.78 17.62 1.91
CA TYR A 94 -1.41 18.48 2.92
C TYR A 94 -0.76 18.31 4.28
N ILE A 95 -0.41 17.08 4.66
CA ILE A 95 0.33 16.80 5.90
C ILE A 95 1.71 17.46 5.86
N LYS A 96 2.43 17.37 4.75
CA LYS A 96 3.71 18.06 4.57
C LYS A 96 3.56 19.57 4.70
N LYS A 97 2.51 20.13 4.12
CA LYS A 97 2.19 21.55 4.24
C LYS A 97 2.02 21.98 5.68
N LYS A 98 1.33 21.18 6.51
CA LYS A 98 1.15 21.44 7.92
C LYS A 98 2.49 21.38 8.68
N LEU A 99 3.35 20.42 8.37
CA LEU A 99 4.68 20.30 8.96
C LEU A 99 5.55 21.53 8.66
N ASP A 100 5.37 22.16 7.49
CA ASP A 100 6.05 23.38 7.09
C ASP A 100 5.47 24.64 7.76
N GLY A 101 4.53 24.50 8.68
CA GLY A 101 3.93 25.59 9.42
C GLY A 101 2.80 26.30 8.71
N GLN A 102 2.34 25.81 7.58
CA GLN A 102 1.22 26.39 6.84
C GLN A 102 -0.12 25.93 7.40
N LYS A 103 -1.12 26.79 7.32
CA LYS A 103 -2.48 26.44 7.74
C LYS A 103 -3.17 25.61 6.66
N LEU A 104 -3.93 24.60 7.09
CA LEU A 104 -4.76 23.80 6.19
C LEU A 104 -6.13 24.45 6.01
N THR A 105 -6.66 24.36 4.77
CA THR A 105 -8.04 24.74 4.49
C THR A 105 -8.98 23.64 4.99
N LYS A 106 -10.28 23.95 5.09
CA LYS A 106 -11.29 22.96 5.47
C LYS A 106 -11.31 21.79 4.48
N GLU A 107 -11.23 22.09 3.18
CA GLU A 107 -11.23 21.07 2.13
C GLU A 107 -10.01 20.15 2.23
N GLU A 108 -8.86 20.69 2.57
CA GLU A 108 -7.63 19.91 2.78
C GLU A 108 -7.77 18.97 3.99
N ILE A 109 -8.34 19.47 5.09
CA ILE A 109 -8.61 18.67 6.29
C ILE A 109 -9.63 17.58 5.98
N ASP A 110 -10.70 17.90 5.27
CA ASP A 110 -11.74 16.92 4.88
C ASP A 110 -11.15 15.79 4.02
N GLN A 111 -10.22 16.11 3.12
CA GLN A 111 -9.53 15.10 2.31
C GLN A 111 -8.68 14.16 3.17
N ILE A 112 -7.97 14.71 4.16
CA ILE A 112 -7.18 13.89 5.09
C ILE A 112 -8.08 12.95 5.88
N VAL A 113 -9.19 13.45 6.42
CA VAL A 113 -10.16 12.65 7.16
C VAL A 113 -10.75 11.55 6.27
N TRP A 114 -11.10 11.86 5.04
CA TRP A 114 -11.63 10.89 4.08
C TRP A 114 -10.62 9.78 3.83
N ASP A 115 -9.35 10.12 3.61
CA ASP A 115 -8.29 9.15 3.36
C ASP A 115 -8.03 8.25 4.58
N ILE A 116 -8.12 8.81 5.81
CA ILE A 116 -8.02 8.03 7.05
C ILE A 116 -9.14 7.00 7.13
N VAL A 117 -10.38 7.43 6.91
CA VAL A 117 -11.57 6.56 6.97
C VAL A 117 -11.46 5.41 5.94
N HIS A 118 -10.85 5.67 4.78
CA HIS A 118 -10.69 4.69 3.71
C HIS A 118 -9.34 3.96 3.76
N ASN A 119 -8.61 4.06 4.88
CA ASN A 119 -7.32 3.38 5.09
C ASN A 119 -6.27 3.70 4.00
N LYS A 120 -6.30 4.93 3.47
CA LYS A 120 -5.33 5.36 2.44
C LYS A 120 -4.01 5.84 3.02
N LEU A 121 -3.96 6.13 4.31
CA LEU A 121 -2.76 6.59 5.01
C LEU A 121 -2.17 5.48 5.88
N SER A 122 -0.85 5.41 5.93
CA SER A 122 -0.14 4.51 6.82
C SER A 122 -0.13 5.04 8.26
N ALA A 123 0.23 4.17 9.22
CA ALA A 123 0.37 4.57 10.62
C ALA A 123 1.44 5.66 10.80
N VAL A 124 2.53 5.62 10.03
CA VAL A 124 3.58 6.64 10.08
C VAL A 124 3.05 7.99 9.60
N GLU A 125 2.32 7.99 8.50
CA GLU A 125 1.73 9.21 7.94
C GLU A 125 0.69 9.82 8.88
N LEU A 126 -0.12 8.98 9.55
CA LEU A 126 -1.09 9.42 10.55
C LEU A 126 -0.43 10.09 11.76
N ALA A 127 0.74 9.63 12.15
CA ALA A 127 1.48 10.20 13.28
C ALA A 127 1.90 11.66 13.05
N TYR A 128 2.04 12.10 11.80
CA TYR A 128 2.36 13.49 11.45
C TYR A 128 1.13 14.40 11.40
N PHE A 129 -0.05 13.85 11.38
CA PHE A 129 -1.29 14.63 11.38
C PHE A 129 -1.76 14.95 12.80
#